data_f32c032fbcd25862a3be95a18e54431c
#
_entry.id   f32c032fbcd25862a3be95a18e54431c
#
_cell.length_a   1.000
_cell.length_b   1.000
_cell.length_c   1.000
_cell.angle_alpha   90.00
_cell.angle_beta   90.00
_cell.angle_gamma   90.00
#
_symmetry.space_group_name_H-M   'P 1'
#
loop_
_entity.id
_entity.type
_entity.pdbx_description
1 polymer ?
#
loop_
_entity_poly.entity_id
_entity_poly.type
_entity_poly.pdbx_seq_one_letter_code
_entity_poly.pdbx_strand_id
1 'polypeptide(L)'
;MSESHPSTKLPTKAMILGCSGLKLTDDEKAFFKEQNPFGFILFGRNLETADQIKALTDELLACVDAPMVPILIDQEGGRVQRLRPPLADNYPFAWNLGLLYQADHLLGLHATWLMSRLHAFDLLKLGINVDCLPVLDIPTPEGHEVIGHRAYGDEPEIVSILGQAAADGLKAGGVLPVIKHIPGHGRAAADTHLELPIVDTPIEELVKTDFAPFGKLSGELMAMTAHVVYSAIDPDAPATTSKIAIDQYIRGVIGFD
;
A
#
# COMPACT_ATOMS: atom_id res chain seq x y z
N MET A 1 0.95 -43.71 24.55
CA MET A 1 1.86 -42.60 24.34
C MET A 1 1.81 -42.28 22.87
N SER A 2 1.11 -41.22 22.51
CA SER A 2 0.97 -40.76 21.12
C SER A 2 2.21 -39.89 20.82
N GLU A 3 3.10 -40.38 19.97
CA GLU A 3 4.21 -39.59 19.46
C GLU A 3 3.63 -38.47 18.58
N SER A 4 3.68 -37.24 19.08
CA SER A 4 3.42 -36.06 18.28
C SER A 4 4.55 -35.92 17.27
N HIS A 5 4.30 -36.26 16.01
CA HIS A 5 5.22 -35.91 14.92
C HIS A 5 5.35 -34.38 14.91
N PRO A 6 6.57 -33.82 14.89
CA PRO A 6 6.74 -32.39 14.71
C PRO A 6 6.13 -32.01 13.35
N SER A 7 5.20 -31.07 13.37
CA SER A 7 4.65 -30.47 12.17
C SER A 7 5.79 -29.89 11.34
N THR A 8 6.06 -30.45 10.17
CA THR A 8 7.07 -29.97 9.23
C THR A 8 6.56 -28.76 8.45
N LYS A 9 5.99 -27.76 9.16
CA LYS A 9 5.56 -26.51 8.54
C LYS A 9 6.78 -25.78 8.00
N LEU A 10 6.75 -25.44 6.71
CA LEU A 10 7.76 -24.57 6.12
C LEU A 10 7.68 -23.19 6.76
N PRO A 11 8.81 -22.55 7.09
CA PRO A 11 8.79 -21.18 7.60
C PRO A 11 8.25 -20.24 6.51
N THR A 12 7.38 -19.31 6.90
CA THR A 12 6.89 -18.26 6.01
C THR A 12 8.04 -17.33 5.63
N LYS A 13 8.26 -17.12 4.33
CA LYS A 13 9.29 -16.22 3.83
C LYS A 13 8.76 -14.80 3.74
N ALA A 14 9.59 -13.82 4.11
CA ALA A 14 9.27 -12.39 4.06
C ALA A 14 9.24 -11.88 2.60
N MET A 15 8.25 -12.33 1.83
CA MET A 15 8.02 -11.92 0.45
C MET A 15 6.53 -11.87 0.13
N ILE A 16 6.14 -10.90 -0.70
CA ILE A 16 4.81 -10.77 -1.29
C ILE A 16 4.97 -10.97 -2.78
N LEU A 17 4.25 -11.92 -3.35
CA LEU A 17 4.41 -12.34 -4.74
C LEU A 17 3.15 -12.04 -5.56
N GLY A 18 3.33 -11.73 -6.86
CA GLY A 18 2.24 -11.66 -7.83
C GLY A 18 2.12 -12.96 -8.62
N CYS A 19 0.99 -13.12 -9.34
CA CYS A 19 0.79 -14.21 -10.30
C CYS A 19 0.60 -13.67 -11.72
N SER A 20 0.75 -14.55 -12.73
CA SER A 20 0.84 -14.15 -14.13
C SER A 20 -0.50 -13.83 -14.78
N GLY A 21 -1.59 -14.48 -14.34
CA GLY A 21 -2.87 -14.39 -15.06
C GLY A 21 -4.11 -14.53 -14.15
N LEU A 22 -5.23 -14.92 -14.79
CA LEU A 22 -6.55 -15.04 -14.15
C LEU A 22 -6.70 -16.28 -13.25
N LYS A 23 -5.79 -17.24 -13.38
CA LYS A 23 -5.70 -18.46 -12.58
C LYS A 23 -4.23 -18.87 -12.46
N LEU A 24 -3.90 -19.63 -11.42
CA LEU A 24 -2.54 -20.12 -11.23
C LEU A 24 -2.20 -21.24 -12.25
N THR A 25 -1.00 -21.16 -12.80
CA THR A 25 -0.39 -22.29 -13.53
C THR A 25 0.08 -23.37 -12.55
N ASP A 26 0.32 -24.59 -13.02
CA ASP A 26 0.84 -25.65 -12.17
C ASP A 26 2.24 -25.32 -11.62
N ASP A 27 3.07 -24.66 -12.43
CA ASP A 27 4.40 -24.19 -12.01
C ASP A 27 4.30 -23.12 -10.89
N GLU A 28 3.38 -22.17 -10.99
CA GLU A 28 3.15 -21.18 -9.95
C GLU A 28 2.65 -21.84 -8.66
N LYS A 29 1.72 -22.79 -8.75
CA LYS A 29 1.25 -23.56 -7.58
C LYS A 29 2.38 -24.32 -6.90
N ALA A 30 3.24 -24.98 -7.67
CA ALA A 30 4.40 -25.68 -7.15
C ALA A 30 5.40 -24.72 -6.47
N PHE A 31 5.71 -23.61 -7.15
CA PHE A 31 6.61 -22.58 -6.64
C PHE A 31 6.08 -21.94 -5.35
N PHE A 32 4.82 -21.53 -5.30
CA PHE A 32 4.24 -20.89 -4.09
C PHE A 32 4.19 -21.85 -2.91
N LYS A 33 3.89 -23.13 -3.14
CA LYS A 33 3.94 -24.15 -2.09
C LYS A 33 5.35 -24.35 -1.54
N GLU A 34 6.36 -24.39 -2.42
CA GLU A 34 7.77 -24.54 -2.02
C GLU A 34 8.27 -23.30 -1.28
N GLN A 35 7.95 -22.09 -1.78
CA GLN A 35 8.47 -20.85 -1.23
C GLN A 35 7.73 -20.40 0.03
N ASN A 36 6.47 -20.79 0.22
CA ASN A 36 5.60 -20.40 1.34
C ASN A 36 5.67 -18.88 1.65
N PRO A 37 5.27 -18.00 0.69
CA PRO A 37 5.39 -16.56 0.84
C PRO A 37 4.50 -16.01 1.95
N PHE A 38 4.82 -14.84 2.48
CA PHE A 38 4.01 -14.11 3.46
C PHE A 38 2.64 -13.70 2.89
N GLY A 39 2.59 -13.31 1.61
CA GLY A 39 1.36 -12.87 0.98
C GLY A 39 1.44 -12.76 -0.54
N PHE A 40 0.37 -12.28 -1.12
CA PHE A 40 0.24 -12.07 -2.57
C PHE A 40 -0.28 -10.67 -2.89
N ILE A 41 0.02 -10.18 -4.09
CA ILE A 41 -0.52 -8.92 -4.61
C ILE A 41 -1.16 -9.15 -5.98
N LEU A 42 -2.38 -8.62 -6.17
CA LEU A 42 -3.13 -8.69 -7.42
C LEU A 42 -3.01 -7.39 -8.21
N PHE A 43 -2.94 -7.53 -9.52
CA PHE A 43 -2.90 -6.43 -10.48
C PHE A 43 -4.04 -6.54 -11.48
N GLY A 44 -4.23 -5.53 -12.34
CA GLY A 44 -5.28 -5.53 -13.35
C GLY A 44 -5.33 -6.79 -14.23
N ARG A 45 -4.17 -7.40 -14.53
CA ARG A 45 -4.08 -8.65 -15.29
C ARG A 45 -4.72 -9.88 -14.62
N ASN A 46 -5.01 -9.79 -13.34
CA ASN A 46 -5.57 -10.87 -12.52
C ASN A 46 -7.10 -10.75 -12.34
N LEU A 47 -7.75 -9.74 -12.91
CA LEU A 47 -9.10 -9.34 -12.59
C LEU A 47 -10.00 -9.36 -13.82
N GLU A 48 -11.04 -10.21 -13.82
CA GLU A 48 -12.02 -10.31 -14.90
C GLU A 48 -13.46 -10.32 -14.36
N THR A 49 -13.82 -11.32 -13.56
CA THR A 49 -15.14 -11.45 -12.94
C THR A 49 -15.01 -11.72 -11.44
N ALA A 50 -16.06 -11.42 -10.68
CA ALA A 50 -16.06 -11.67 -9.23
C ALA A 50 -15.78 -13.14 -8.88
N ASP A 51 -16.43 -14.07 -9.58
CA ASP A 51 -16.24 -15.50 -9.36
C ASP A 51 -14.82 -15.96 -9.71
N GLN A 52 -14.25 -15.41 -10.79
CA GLN A 52 -12.88 -15.71 -11.19
C GLN A 52 -11.88 -15.20 -10.15
N ILE A 53 -12.04 -13.97 -9.67
CA ILE A 53 -11.14 -13.38 -8.67
C ILE A 53 -11.22 -14.18 -7.36
N LYS A 54 -12.44 -14.54 -6.92
CA LYS A 54 -12.63 -15.36 -5.74
C LYS A 54 -11.98 -16.73 -5.87
N ALA A 55 -12.10 -17.38 -7.02
CA ALA A 55 -11.43 -18.65 -7.30
C ALA A 55 -9.90 -18.50 -7.26
N LEU A 56 -9.35 -17.42 -7.84
CA LEU A 56 -7.91 -17.14 -7.81
C LEU A 56 -7.41 -16.91 -6.39
N THR A 57 -8.12 -16.11 -5.57
CA THR A 57 -7.72 -15.88 -4.17
C THR A 57 -7.76 -17.19 -3.36
N ASP A 58 -8.75 -18.06 -3.59
CA ASP A 58 -8.82 -19.37 -2.95
C ASP A 58 -7.67 -20.30 -3.40
N GLU A 59 -7.27 -20.28 -4.68
CA GLU A 59 -6.09 -21.02 -5.17
C GLU A 59 -4.80 -20.52 -4.52
N LEU A 60 -4.62 -19.20 -4.35
CA LEU A 60 -3.46 -18.60 -3.69
C LEU A 60 -3.37 -19.04 -2.22
N LEU A 61 -4.49 -18.95 -1.49
CA LEU A 61 -4.57 -19.37 -0.11
C LEU A 61 -4.26 -20.87 0.07
N ALA A 62 -4.68 -21.72 -0.87
CA ALA A 62 -4.39 -23.16 -0.87
C ALA A 62 -2.90 -23.50 -1.10
N CYS A 63 -2.10 -22.53 -1.55
CA CYS A 63 -0.65 -22.71 -1.74
C CYS A 63 0.19 -22.43 -0.50
N VAL A 64 -0.38 -21.85 0.57
CA VAL A 64 0.37 -21.38 1.73
C VAL A 64 -0.17 -22.00 3.01
N ASP A 65 0.71 -22.50 3.88
CA ASP A 65 0.34 -23.05 5.18
C ASP A 65 0.53 -22.00 6.29
N ALA A 66 -0.35 -21.00 6.30
CA ALA A 66 -0.37 -19.94 7.31
C ALA A 66 -1.82 -19.65 7.77
N PRO A 67 -2.03 -19.25 9.03
CA PRO A 67 -3.37 -18.98 9.57
C PRO A 67 -4.01 -17.72 8.95
N MET A 68 -3.20 -16.80 8.45
CA MET A 68 -3.62 -15.58 7.76
C MET A 68 -2.61 -15.27 6.67
N VAL A 69 -3.11 -15.09 5.45
CA VAL A 69 -2.29 -14.75 4.28
C VAL A 69 -2.78 -13.41 3.73
N PRO A 70 -1.95 -12.38 3.73
CA PRO A 70 -2.29 -11.11 3.10
C PRO A 70 -2.46 -11.27 1.58
N ILE A 71 -3.58 -10.81 1.05
CA ILE A 71 -3.83 -10.64 -0.39
C ILE A 71 -4.08 -9.16 -0.63
N LEU A 72 -3.12 -8.53 -1.31
CA LEU A 72 -3.02 -7.09 -1.51
C LEU A 72 -3.56 -6.67 -2.87
N ILE A 73 -4.01 -5.42 -2.95
CA ILE A 73 -4.36 -4.74 -4.19
C ILE A 73 -4.15 -3.23 -4.05
N ASP A 74 -3.98 -2.52 -5.18
CA ASP A 74 -4.05 -1.06 -5.23
C ASP A 74 -5.47 -0.61 -5.56
N GLN A 75 -6.23 -0.19 -4.57
CA GLN A 75 -7.59 0.33 -4.73
C GLN A 75 -7.68 1.73 -4.09
N GLU A 76 -7.03 2.72 -4.74
CA GLU A 76 -6.95 4.09 -4.21
C GLU A 76 -8.17 4.95 -4.55
N GLY A 77 -8.81 4.66 -5.67
CA GLY A 77 -9.73 5.54 -6.38
C GLY A 77 -9.04 6.31 -7.51
N GLY A 78 -9.83 7.00 -8.32
CA GLY A 78 -9.33 7.74 -9.46
C GLY A 78 -8.59 6.88 -10.47
N ARG A 79 -7.36 7.28 -10.83
CA ARG A 79 -6.57 6.56 -11.84
C ARG A 79 -5.96 5.24 -11.33
N VAL A 80 -5.67 5.16 -10.02
CA VAL A 80 -5.13 3.95 -9.40
C VAL A 80 -6.25 3.21 -8.69
N GLN A 81 -7.01 2.50 -9.48
CA GLN A 81 -8.13 1.70 -9.04
C GLN A 81 -8.18 0.45 -9.92
N ARG A 82 -7.94 -0.74 -9.34
CA ARG A 82 -7.87 -1.99 -10.09
C ARG A 82 -9.26 -2.58 -10.33
N LEU A 83 -10.09 -2.63 -9.27
CA LEU A 83 -11.49 -3.02 -9.41
C LEU A 83 -12.30 -1.83 -9.95
N ARG A 84 -12.95 -2.04 -11.08
CA ARG A 84 -13.81 -1.06 -11.75
C ARG A 84 -15.16 -1.67 -12.06
N PRO A 85 -16.17 -0.90 -12.45
CA PRO A 85 -17.46 -1.46 -12.84
C PRO A 85 -17.31 -2.60 -13.86
N PRO A 86 -18.02 -3.74 -13.66
CA PRO A 86 -19.07 -3.97 -12.65
C PRO A 86 -18.57 -4.51 -11.30
N LEU A 87 -17.24 -4.63 -11.04
CA LEU A 87 -16.67 -5.22 -9.84
C LEU A 87 -16.71 -4.28 -8.63
N ALA A 88 -16.52 -2.99 -8.85
CA ALA A 88 -16.66 -1.90 -7.89
C ALA A 88 -17.06 -0.62 -8.63
N ASP A 89 -17.62 0.37 -7.92
CA ASP A 89 -17.91 1.68 -8.46
C ASP A 89 -16.62 2.46 -8.78
N ASN A 90 -16.74 3.52 -9.61
CA ASN A 90 -15.64 4.45 -9.80
C ASN A 90 -15.57 5.42 -8.62
N TYR A 91 -14.51 5.31 -7.84
CA TYR A 91 -14.25 6.16 -6.69
C TYR A 91 -13.51 7.44 -7.09
N PRO A 92 -13.74 8.57 -6.40
CA PRO A 92 -13.05 9.83 -6.68
C PRO A 92 -11.56 9.73 -6.37
N PHE A 93 -10.80 10.73 -6.85
CA PHE A 93 -9.40 10.92 -6.44
C PHE A 93 -9.32 11.36 -4.98
N ALA A 94 -8.25 10.99 -4.28
CA ALA A 94 -7.97 11.43 -2.92
C ALA A 94 -7.90 12.97 -2.80
N TRP A 95 -7.39 13.65 -3.82
CA TRP A 95 -7.36 15.11 -3.92
C TRP A 95 -8.75 15.75 -3.76
N ASN A 96 -9.79 15.13 -4.33
CA ASN A 96 -11.16 15.63 -4.20
C ASN A 96 -11.66 15.56 -2.74
N LEU A 97 -11.22 14.56 -1.99
CA LEU A 97 -11.51 14.45 -0.56
C LEU A 97 -10.79 15.52 0.25
N GLY A 98 -9.54 15.85 -0.15
CA GLY A 98 -8.80 16.99 0.41
C GLY A 98 -9.50 18.32 0.18
N LEU A 99 -9.95 18.59 -1.05
CA LEU A 99 -10.74 19.79 -1.36
C LEU A 99 -12.04 19.85 -0.55
N LEU A 100 -12.71 18.71 -0.41
CA LEU A 100 -13.93 18.62 0.42
C LEU A 100 -13.62 18.91 1.88
N TYR A 101 -12.50 18.40 2.41
CA TYR A 101 -12.05 18.67 3.77
C TYR A 101 -11.71 20.15 3.99
N GLN A 102 -11.07 20.81 3.03
CA GLN A 102 -10.80 22.24 3.11
C GLN A 102 -12.09 23.08 3.11
N ALA A 103 -13.13 22.65 2.40
CA ALA A 103 -14.43 23.32 2.36
C ALA A 103 -15.28 23.03 3.63
N ASP A 104 -15.26 21.81 4.12
CA ASP A 104 -15.95 21.34 5.33
C ASP A 104 -15.18 20.17 5.94
N HIS A 105 -14.50 20.44 7.06
CA HIS A 105 -13.63 19.47 7.74
C HIS A 105 -14.35 18.18 8.11
N LEU A 106 -15.57 18.27 8.66
CA LEU A 106 -16.31 17.10 9.11
C LEU A 106 -16.81 16.27 7.93
N LEU A 107 -17.28 16.93 6.90
CA LEU A 107 -17.75 16.26 5.68
C LEU A 107 -16.62 15.56 4.96
N GLY A 108 -15.47 16.22 4.77
CA GLY A 108 -14.30 15.65 4.13
C GLY A 108 -13.72 14.43 4.88
N LEU A 109 -13.62 14.57 6.22
CA LEU A 109 -13.19 13.47 7.08
C LEU A 109 -14.13 12.26 6.96
N HIS A 110 -15.42 12.49 7.05
CA HIS A 110 -16.43 11.44 7.00
C HIS A 110 -16.49 10.78 5.62
N ALA A 111 -16.41 11.58 4.54
CA ALA A 111 -16.37 11.06 3.16
C ALA A 111 -15.14 10.18 2.91
N THR A 112 -13.97 10.56 3.43
CA THR A 112 -12.73 9.78 3.32
C THR A 112 -12.86 8.44 4.04
N TRP A 113 -13.36 8.46 5.28
CA TRP A 113 -13.60 7.24 6.05
C TRP A 113 -14.59 6.31 5.34
N LEU A 114 -15.73 6.86 4.87
CA LEU A 114 -16.77 6.10 4.17
C LEU A 114 -16.27 5.49 2.87
N MET A 115 -15.51 6.24 2.06
CA MET A 115 -14.95 5.73 0.82
C MET A 115 -14.06 4.51 1.07
N SER A 116 -13.16 4.61 2.04
CA SER A 116 -12.27 3.50 2.39
C SER A 116 -13.02 2.32 3.01
N ARG A 117 -14.11 2.59 3.75
CA ARG A 117 -15.01 1.55 4.24
C ARG A 117 -15.73 0.82 3.11
N LEU A 118 -16.08 1.53 2.02
CA LEU A 118 -16.63 0.92 0.80
C LEU A 118 -15.58 0.11 0.05
N HIS A 119 -14.33 0.59 -0.07
CA HIS A 119 -13.23 -0.22 -0.60
C HIS A 119 -13.11 -1.55 0.14
N ALA A 120 -13.11 -1.53 1.48
CA ALA A 120 -13.05 -2.75 2.27
C ALA A 120 -14.21 -3.72 1.96
N PHE A 121 -15.43 -3.20 1.80
CA PHE A 121 -16.59 -3.99 1.41
C PHE A 121 -16.41 -4.65 0.03
N ASP A 122 -15.90 -3.89 -0.95
CA ASP A 122 -15.66 -4.40 -2.30
C ASP A 122 -14.55 -5.45 -2.35
N LEU A 123 -13.49 -5.27 -1.56
CA LEU A 123 -12.34 -6.15 -1.52
C LEU A 123 -12.63 -7.49 -0.84
N LEU A 124 -13.25 -7.45 0.35
CA LEU A 124 -13.48 -8.66 1.15
C LEU A 124 -14.37 -9.69 0.47
N LYS A 125 -15.38 -9.26 -0.29
CA LYS A 125 -16.24 -10.18 -1.06
C LYS A 125 -15.47 -10.99 -2.11
N LEU A 126 -14.29 -10.51 -2.51
CA LEU A 126 -13.40 -11.15 -3.48
C LEU A 126 -12.24 -11.90 -2.82
N GLY A 127 -12.18 -11.94 -1.48
CA GLY A 127 -11.10 -12.59 -0.74
C GLY A 127 -9.82 -11.76 -0.62
N ILE A 128 -9.87 -10.45 -0.93
CA ILE A 128 -8.77 -9.50 -0.80
C ILE A 128 -8.89 -8.82 0.57
N ASN A 129 -7.82 -8.87 1.39
CA ASN A 129 -7.86 -8.44 2.79
C ASN A 129 -6.85 -7.35 3.14
N VAL A 130 -6.11 -6.83 2.14
CA VAL A 130 -5.16 -5.73 2.31
C VAL A 130 -5.31 -4.75 1.14
N ASP A 131 -5.41 -3.46 1.43
CA ASP A 131 -5.41 -2.39 0.43
C ASP A 131 -4.14 -1.55 0.54
N CYS A 132 -3.46 -1.35 -0.59
CA CYS A 132 -2.31 -0.45 -0.67
C CYS A 132 -2.79 1.02 -0.65
N LEU A 133 -3.38 1.42 0.45
CA LEU A 133 -3.95 2.73 0.78
C LEU A 133 -3.79 2.95 2.31
N PRO A 134 -3.54 4.17 2.80
CA PRO A 134 -3.53 5.47 2.12
C PRO A 134 -2.19 5.86 1.47
N VAL A 135 -2.29 6.74 0.46
CA VAL A 135 -1.14 7.48 -0.07
C VAL A 135 -0.87 8.68 0.84
N LEU A 136 0.31 8.71 1.46
CA LEU A 136 0.72 9.77 2.39
C LEU A 136 1.76 10.71 1.79
N ASP A 137 2.02 10.57 0.48
CA ASP A 137 2.95 11.43 -0.25
C ASP A 137 2.40 12.85 -0.37
N ILE A 138 3.30 13.82 -0.31
CA ILE A 138 2.98 15.24 -0.47
C ILE A 138 3.54 15.71 -1.82
N PRO A 139 2.69 15.97 -2.82
CA PRO A 139 3.15 16.47 -4.11
C PRO A 139 3.75 17.88 -3.97
N THR A 140 4.83 18.13 -4.71
CA THR A 140 5.44 19.46 -4.84
C THR A 140 5.34 19.95 -6.27
N PRO A 141 5.44 21.27 -6.52
CA PRO A 141 5.37 21.82 -7.88
C PRO A 141 6.42 21.25 -8.83
N GLU A 142 7.58 20.85 -8.30
CA GLU A 142 8.71 20.28 -9.04
C GLU A 142 8.59 18.75 -9.19
N GLY A 143 7.73 18.13 -8.40
CA GLY A 143 7.51 16.67 -8.40
C GLY A 143 6.79 16.19 -9.65
N HIS A 144 7.06 14.94 -10.03
CA HIS A 144 6.35 14.30 -11.15
C HIS A 144 4.88 14.05 -10.81
N GLU A 145 3.99 14.17 -11.83
CA GLU A 145 2.55 13.91 -11.66
C GLU A 145 2.18 12.47 -11.26
N VAL A 146 3.18 11.59 -11.07
CA VAL A 146 2.94 10.19 -10.64
C VAL A 146 2.19 10.12 -9.31
N ILE A 147 2.40 11.06 -8.40
CA ILE A 147 1.58 11.23 -7.19
C ILE A 147 0.37 12.12 -7.51
N GLY A 148 0.56 13.40 -7.78
CA GLY A 148 -0.50 14.31 -8.20
C GLY A 148 -1.79 14.13 -7.39
N HIS A 149 -2.91 13.92 -8.08
CA HIS A 149 -4.24 13.76 -7.46
C HIS A 149 -4.44 12.48 -6.62
N ARG A 150 -3.45 11.59 -6.53
CA ARG A 150 -3.46 10.46 -5.59
C ARG A 150 -3.26 10.90 -4.14
N ALA A 151 -2.63 12.07 -3.92
CA ALA A 151 -2.48 12.66 -2.59
C ALA A 151 -3.79 13.29 -2.11
N TYR A 152 -3.97 13.34 -0.78
CA TYR A 152 -5.09 14.02 -0.14
C TYR A 152 -4.93 15.55 -0.12
N GLY A 153 -3.73 16.06 -0.40
CA GLY A 153 -3.39 17.47 -0.41
C GLY A 153 -1.90 17.67 -0.51
N ASP A 154 -1.47 18.93 -0.41
CA ASP A 154 -0.08 19.38 -0.42
C ASP A 154 0.41 19.86 0.96
N GLU A 155 -0.44 19.74 1.99
CA GLU A 155 -0.12 20.07 3.37
C GLU A 155 0.01 18.80 4.22
N PRO A 156 1.12 18.63 4.99
CA PRO A 156 1.37 17.44 5.82
C PRO A 156 0.24 17.13 6.81
N GLU A 157 -0.40 18.18 7.36
CA GLU A 157 -1.49 18.02 8.33
C GLU A 157 -2.74 17.42 7.68
N ILE A 158 -3.16 17.93 6.51
CA ILE A 158 -4.31 17.43 5.76
C ILE A 158 -4.09 15.98 5.35
N VAL A 159 -2.90 15.67 4.80
CA VAL A 159 -2.53 14.31 4.38
C VAL A 159 -2.55 13.36 5.56
N SER A 160 -2.05 13.78 6.73
CA SER A 160 -2.05 12.97 7.95
C SER A 160 -3.47 12.66 8.43
N ILE A 161 -4.34 13.68 8.51
CA ILE A 161 -5.71 13.56 9.02
C ILE A 161 -6.54 12.66 8.10
N LEU A 162 -6.51 12.92 6.80
CA LEU A 162 -7.29 12.14 5.84
C LEU A 162 -6.70 10.75 5.61
N GLY A 163 -5.37 10.61 5.66
CA GLY A 163 -4.71 9.30 5.64
C GLY A 163 -5.15 8.43 6.82
N GLN A 164 -5.22 9.00 8.04
CA GLN A 164 -5.73 8.28 9.20
C GLN A 164 -7.20 7.88 9.03
N ALA A 165 -8.04 8.79 8.55
CA ALA A 165 -9.45 8.48 8.29
C ALA A 165 -9.61 7.34 7.28
N ALA A 166 -8.79 7.31 6.22
CA ALA A 166 -8.79 6.24 5.23
C ALA A 166 -8.35 4.90 5.84
N ALA A 167 -7.25 4.89 6.60
CA ALA A 167 -6.78 3.69 7.30
C ALA A 167 -7.84 3.15 8.27
N ASP A 168 -8.49 4.02 9.03
CA ASP A 168 -9.55 3.64 9.96
C ASP A 168 -10.80 3.11 9.25
N GLY A 169 -11.16 3.66 8.10
CA GLY A 169 -12.24 3.17 7.26
C GLY A 169 -11.99 1.74 6.75
N LEU A 170 -10.78 1.46 6.27
CA LEU A 170 -10.36 0.11 5.86
C LEU A 170 -10.41 -0.87 7.03
N LYS A 171 -9.79 -0.52 8.17
CA LYS A 171 -9.77 -1.35 9.38
C LYS A 171 -11.17 -1.64 9.92
N ALA A 172 -12.05 -0.63 9.94
CA ALA A 172 -13.46 -0.81 10.31
C ALA A 172 -14.21 -1.76 9.37
N GLY A 173 -13.71 -1.92 8.14
CA GLY A 173 -14.18 -2.89 7.16
C GLY A 173 -13.55 -4.27 7.25
N GLY A 174 -12.51 -4.46 8.06
CA GLY A 174 -11.77 -5.72 8.17
C GLY A 174 -10.66 -5.88 7.12
N VAL A 175 -10.25 -4.81 6.44
CA VAL A 175 -9.13 -4.77 5.49
C VAL A 175 -7.97 -4.02 6.14
N LEU A 176 -6.75 -4.56 6.01
CA LEU A 176 -5.54 -3.91 6.52
C LEU A 176 -5.08 -2.81 5.54
N PRO A 177 -4.74 -1.62 6.04
CA PRO A 177 -4.11 -0.57 5.25
C PRO A 177 -2.62 -0.83 5.04
N VAL A 178 -2.08 -0.36 3.90
CA VAL A 178 -0.64 -0.21 3.67
C VAL A 178 -0.36 1.25 3.38
N ILE A 179 0.28 1.95 4.33
CA ILE A 179 0.65 3.36 4.12
C ILE A 179 1.80 3.45 3.10
N LYS A 180 1.75 4.43 2.18
CA LYS A 180 2.73 4.53 1.10
C LYS A 180 2.92 5.96 0.62
N HIS A 181 4.09 6.26 0.05
CA HIS A 181 5.28 5.45 -0.14
C HIS A 181 6.38 5.96 0.80
N ILE A 182 6.58 5.28 1.92
CA ILE A 182 7.49 5.75 2.98
C ILE A 182 8.96 5.82 2.48
N PRO A 183 9.71 6.89 2.73
CA PRO A 183 9.44 8.04 3.59
C PRO A 183 8.78 9.24 2.89
N GLY A 184 8.31 9.14 1.66
CA GLY A 184 7.60 10.16 0.88
C GLY A 184 8.07 10.24 -0.57
N HIS A 185 7.17 10.05 -1.54
CA HIS A 185 7.48 10.02 -2.98
C HIS A 185 7.15 11.33 -3.72
N GLY A 186 6.53 12.30 -3.03
CA GLY A 186 5.92 13.46 -3.68
C GLY A 186 6.88 14.39 -4.40
N ARG A 187 8.18 14.41 -4.01
CA ARG A 187 9.26 15.23 -4.63
C ARG A 187 9.97 14.54 -5.78
N ALA A 188 9.73 13.25 -6.01
CA ALA A 188 10.40 12.52 -7.08
C ALA A 188 10.08 13.15 -8.45
N ALA A 189 11.13 13.58 -9.18
CA ALA A 189 10.99 14.26 -10.47
C ALA A 189 10.71 13.32 -11.64
N ALA A 190 10.72 11.99 -11.41
CA ALA A 190 10.52 10.97 -12.42
C ALA A 190 9.57 9.86 -11.91
N ASP A 191 8.96 9.14 -12.86
CA ASP A 191 8.23 7.90 -12.58
C ASP A 191 9.23 6.77 -12.31
N THR A 192 9.17 6.17 -11.12
CA THR A 192 10.02 5.05 -10.69
C THR A 192 9.91 3.80 -11.58
N HIS A 193 8.87 3.70 -12.42
CA HIS A 193 8.76 2.65 -13.43
C HIS A 193 9.63 2.88 -14.66
N LEU A 194 10.13 4.10 -14.89
CA LEU A 194 10.89 4.48 -16.07
C LEU A 194 12.36 4.74 -15.74
N GLU A 195 12.63 5.40 -14.61
CA GLU A 195 14.00 5.67 -14.13
C GLU A 195 14.02 5.76 -12.62
N LEU A 196 15.21 5.63 -12.02
CA LEU A 196 15.40 5.77 -10.58
C LEU A 196 15.48 7.26 -10.21
N PRO A 197 14.43 7.84 -9.58
CA PRO A 197 14.42 9.25 -9.26
C PRO A 197 15.31 9.56 -8.06
N ILE A 198 15.88 10.77 -8.07
CA ILE A 198 16.70 11.31 -6.99
C ILE A 198 15.99 12.51 -6.39
N VAL A 199 15.91 12.55 -5.08
CA VAL A 199 15.42 13.70 -4.29
C VAL A 199 16.61 14.33 -3.58
N ASP A 200 16.91 15.58 -3.93
CA ASP A 200 18.05 16.35 -3.42
C ASP A 200 17.58 17.45 -2.45
N THR A 201 16.69 17.09 -1.54
CA THR A 201 16.14 17.99 -0.52
C THR A 201 16.86 17.77 0.80
N PRO A 202 17.22 18.85 1.54
CA PRO A 202 17.83 18.74 2.85
C PRO A 202 16.99 17.93 3.83
N ILE A 203 17.65 17.16 4.70
CA ILE A 203 16.99 16.24 5.62
C ILE A 203 16.06 16.96 6.60
N GLU A 204 16.42 18.17 7.04
CA GLU A 204 15.61 18.96 7.96
C GLU A 204 14.27 19.39 7.35
N GLU A 205 14.20 19.53 6.04
CA GLU A 205 12.98 19.81 5.30
C GLU A 205 12.16 18.52 5.12
N LEU A 206 12.78 17.43 4.65
CA LEU A 206 12.12 16.13 4.51
C LEU A 206 11.44 15.69 5.80
N VAL A 207 12.10 15.83 6.94
CA VAL A 207 11.54 15.47 8.25
C VAL A 207 10.29 16.28 8.60
N LYS A 208 10.26 17.56 8.25
CA LYS A 208 9.15 18.47 8.55
C LYS A 208 7.96 18.32 7.61
N THR A 209 8.21 17.88 6.39
CA THR A 209 7.20 17.79 5.33
C THR A 209 6.89 16.33 4.98
N ASP A 210 7.74 15.71 4.17
CA ASP A 210 7.51 14.39 3.55
C ASP A 210 7.36 13.26 4.58
N PHE A 211 8.16 13.28 5.67
CA PHE A 211 8.13 12.23 6.70
C PHE A 211 6.99 12.42 7.72
N ALA A 212 6.50 13.65 7.88
CA ALA A 212 5.55 13.98 8.93
C ALA A 212 4.25 13.17 8.88
N PRO A 213 3.59 12.94 7.72
CA PRO A 213 2.39 12.10 7.67
C PRO A 213 2.66 10.65 8.08
N PHE A 214 3.81 10.09 7.68
CA PHE A 214 4.18 8.73 8.06
C PHE A 214 4.44 8.60 9.55
N GLY A 215 5.06 9.61 10.19
CA GLY A 215 5.24 9.64 11.63
C GLY A 215 3.92 9.65 12.41
N LYS A 216 2.88 10.31 11.86
CA LYS A 216 1.53 10.30 12.47
C LYS A 216 0.83 8.94 12.36
N LEU A 217 1.12 8.18 11.30
CA LEU A 217 0.55 6.85 11.04
C LEU A 217 1.55 5.72 11.30
N SER A 218 2.63 5.96 12.05
CA SER A 218 3.67 4.95 12.33
C SER A 218 3.18 3.73 13.12
N GLY A 219 1.99 3.80 13.71
CA GLY A 219 1.34 2.67 14.36
C GLY A 219 0.60 1.71 13.44
N GLU A 220 0.55 1.95 12.12
CA GLU A 220 -0.04 1.01 11.17
C GLU A 220 0.87 -0.21 10.97
N LEU A 221 0.27 -1.36 10.60
CA LEU A 221 0.99 -2.64 10.54
C LEU A 221 1.83 -2.83 9.29
N MET A 222 1.54 -2.11 8.20
CA MET A 222 2.19 -2.29 6.91
C MET A 222 2.50 -0.95 6.25
N ALA A 223 3.69 -0.86 5.66
CA ALA A 223 4.09 0.25 4.82
C ALA A 223 4.77 -0.24 3.53
N MET A 224 4.61 0.53 2.45
CA MET A 224 5.31 0.32 1.19
C MET A 224 6.36 1.41 1.03
N THR A 225 7.62 1.02 0.80
CA THR A 225 8.73 1.97 0.62
C THR A 225 8.71 2.65 -0.74
N ALA A 226 9.13 3.91 -0.77
CA ALA A 226 9.42 4.61 -2.02
C ALA A 226 10.71 4.05 -2.67
N HIS A 227 10.66 3.74 -3.97
CA HIS A 227 11.86 3.34 -4.71
C HIS A 227 12.58 4.58 -5.27
N VAL A 228 13.05 5.42 -4.35
CA VAL A 228 13.62 6.77 -4.58
C VAL A 228 14.93 6.88 -3.84
N VAL A 229 15.94 7.50 -4.47
CA VAL A 229 17.20 7.88 -3.82
C VAL A 229 17.03 9.24 -3.16
N TYR A 230 17.34 9.33 -1.87
CA TYR A 230 17.39 10.62 -1.14
C TYR A 230 18.86 10.94 -0.88
N SER A 231 19.43 11.92 -1.61
CA SER A 231 20.86 12.25 -1.53
C SER A 231 21.31 12.60 -0.11
N ALA A 232 20.42 13.22 0.68
CA ALA A 232 20.67 13.58 2.07
C ALA A 232 20.65 12.38 3.05
N ILE A 233 20.25 11.20 2.62
CA ILE A 233 20.17 9.98 3.42
C ILE A 233 21.19 8.95 2.96
N ASP A 234 21.07 8.52 1.73
CA ASP A 234 21.93 7.52 1.09
C ASP A 234 21.97 7.80 -0.42
N PRO A 235 23.05 8.39 -0.93
CA PRO A 235 23.14 8.73 -2.36
C PRO A 235 23.32 7.50 -3.27
N ASP A 236 23.69 6.35 -2.70
CA ASP A 236 24.08 5.16 -3.45
C ASP A 236 22.95 4.13 -3.61
N ALA A 237 21.86 4.27 -2.83
CA ALA A 237 20.77 3.29 -2.85
C ALA A 237 19.38 3.94 -2.64
N PRO A 238 18.33 3.44 -3.33
CA PRO A 238 16.96 3.87 -3.05
C PRO A 238 16.51 3.41 -1.66
N ALA A 239 15.55 4.12 -1.05
CA ALA A 239 15.06 3.83 0.29
C ALA A 239 14.62 2.36 0.47
N THR A 240 14.10 1.72 -0.58
CA THR A 240 13.68 0.30 -0.57
C THR A 240 14.84 -0.65 -0.20
N THR A 241 16.09 -0.34 -0.58
CA THR A 241 17.25 -1.21 -0.38
C THR A 241 18.32 -0.59 0.53
N SER A 242 18.17 0.68 0.90
CA SER A 242 19.09 1.40 1.77
C SER A 242 18.88 0.99 3.22
N LYS A 243 19.89 0.34 3.81
CA LYS A 243 19.90 0.05 5.25
C LYS A 243 19.86 1.33 6.10
N ILE A 244 20.50 2.40 5.63
CA ILE A 244 20.52 3.70 6.32
C ILE A 244 19.10 4.29 6.32
N ALA A 245 18.43 4.32 5.18
CA ALA A 245 17.07 4.83 5.08
C ALA A 245 16.10 4.03 5.98
N ILE A 246 16.22 2.71 5.99
CA ILE A 246 15.35 1.84 6.79
C ILE A 246 15.63 2.03 8.29
N ASP A 247 16.86 1.85 8.74
CA ASP A 247 17.15 1.78 10.18
C ASP A 247 17.14 3.15 10.85
N GLN A 248 17.74 4.17 10.21
CA GLN A 248 17.90 5.49 10.85
C GLN A 248 16.67 6.37 10.65
N TYR A 249 16.05 6.34 9.48
CA TYR A 249 14.97 7.27 9.16
C TYR A 249 13.59 6.64 9.25
N ILE A 250 13.32 5.50 8.62
CA ILE A 250 12.00 4.88 8.68
C ILE A 250 11.73 4.38 10.11
N ARG A 251 12.65 3.61 10.70
CA ARG A 251 12.49 3.13 12.07
C ARG A 251 12.85 4.17 13.12
N GLY A 252 13.99 4.88 12.93
CA GLY A 252 14.51 5.81 13.95
C GLY A 252 13.78 7.15 14.02
N VAL A 253 13.57 7.83 12.90
CA VAL A 253 12.99 9.19 12.85
C VAL A 253 11.47 9.15 12.70
N ILE A 254 10.97 8.39 11.73
CA ILE A 254 9.52 8.24 11.50
C ILE A 254 8.87 7.37 12.58
N GLY A 255 9.61 6.39 13.11
CA GLY A 255 9.13 5.50 14.17
C GLY A 255 8.23 4.36 13.66
N PHE A 256 8.33 4.01 12.39
CA PHE A 256 7.64 2.86 11.83
C PHE A 256 8.51 1.61 12.01
N ASP A 257 8.05 0.63 12.80
CA ASP A 257 8.80 -0.57 13.19
C ASP A 257 8.29 -1.87 12.52
#